data_cc6a41170aa49a988d55a95abefb677e
#
_entry.id   cc6a41170aa49a988d55a95abefb677e
#
_cell.length_a   1.000
_cell.length_b   1.000
_cell.length_c   1.000
_cell.angle_alpha   90.00
_cell.angle_beta   90.00
_cell.angle_gamma   90.00
#
_symmetry.space_group_name_H-M   'P 1'
#
loop_
_entity.id
_entity.type
_entity.pdbx_description
1 polymer ?
#
loop_
_entity_poly.entity_id
_entity_poly.type
_entity_poly.pdbx_seq_one_letter_code
_entity_poly.pdbx_strand_id
1 'polypeptide(L)'
;MANRTALLLFSGGQDSATCLIWAVNNFDAVETIGFSYGQRHSVELDCRKDFLSNFKVAYPKVSHKIKDDLVINLDFISEIGKNALTENIEITLDGAGLPNTFVPGRNIFFLATAASVAYKKNISDLIGGMCETDYSGYPDCRLDTIRSLEDTLQKGMEKKFKIHTPLMSLSKAETWR
;
A
#
# COMPACT_ATOMS: atom_id res chain seq x y z
N MET A 1 4.18 -12.11 25.50
CA MET A 1 3.81 -12.38 24.09
C MET A 1 4.71 -11.54 23.22
N ALA A 2 5.16 -12.06 22.06
CA ALA A 2 5.99 -11.26 21.15
C ALA A 2 5.16 -10.07 20.63
N ASN A 3 5.78 -8.88 20.63
CA ASN A 3 5.15 -7.66 20.14
C ASN A 3 4.93 -7.79 18.62
N ARG A 4 3.67 -7.81 18.16
CA ARG A 4 3.33 -7.95 16.74
C ARG A 4 3.44 -6.61 16.04
N THR A 5 4.41 -6.49 15.16
CA THR A 5 4.61 -5.29 14.32
C THR A 5 4.15 -5.58 12.89
N ALA A 6 3.44 -4.64 12.28
CA ALA A 6 3.07 -4.69 10.87
C ALA A 6 3.73 -3.56 10.08
N LEU A 7 4.00 -3.79 8.80
CA LEU A 7 4.42 -2.79 7.83
C LEU A 7 3.26 -2.45 6.89
N LEU A 8 2.78 -1.23 6.97
CA LEU A 8 1.65 -0.72 6.18
C LEU A 8 2.16 0.03 4.94
N LEU A 9 1.71 -0.38 3.76
CA LEU A 9 1.83 0.41 2.55
C LEU A 9 0.92 1.64 2.68
N PHE A 10 1.52 2.81 2.90
CA PHE A 10 0.81 4.03 3.23
C PHE A 10 1.09 5.13 2.20
N SER A 11 0.09 5.46 1.38
CA SER A 11 0.17 6.56 0.40
C SER A 11 -0.29 7.91 0.95
N GLY A 12 -1.04 7.91 2.06
CA GLY A 12 -1.74 9.09 2.58
C GLY A 12 -3.14 9.27 1.98
N GLY A 13 -3.51 8.45 1.00
CA GLY A 13 -4.87 8.42 0.47
C GLY A 13 -5.84 7.69 1.40
N GLN A 14 -7.13 7.84 1.12
CA GLN A 14 -8.25 7.33 1.94
C GLN A 14 -8.09 5.84 2.32
N ASP A 15 -7.84 4.98 1.33
CA ASP A 15 -7.79 3.54 1.57
C ASP A 15 -6.63 3.17 2.52
N SER A 16 -5.46 3.78 2.33
CA SER A 16 -4.32 3.59 3.21
C SER A 16 -4.55 4.18 4.61
N ALA A 17 -5.31 5.28 4.72
CA ALA A 17 -5.70 5.86 6.00
C ALA A 17 -6.66 4.94 6.77
N THR A 18 -7.64 4.35 6.10
CA THR A 18 -8.53 3.34 6.68
C THR A 18 -7.73 2.11 7.15
N CYS A 19 -6.77 1.64 6.34
CA CYS A 19 -5.87 0.56 6.73
C CYS A 19 -4.99 0.92 7.93
N LEU A 20 -4.59 2.18 8.12
CA LEU A 20 -3.85 2.62 9.30
C LEU A 20 -4.69 2.48 10.56
N ILE A 21 -5.97 2.90 10.51
CA ILE A 21 -6.90 2.73 11.64
C ILE A 21 -7.08 1.25 11.97
N TRP A 22 -7.27 0.42 10.95
CA TRP A 22 -7.36 -1.03 11.15
C TRP A 22 -6.07 -1.60 11.77
N ALA A 23 -4.91 -1.17 11.27
CA ALA A 23 -3.60 -1.66 11.73
C ALA A 23 -3.35 -1.35 13.21
N VAL A 24 -3.57 -0.11 13.67
CA VAL A 24 -3.35 0.27 15.08
C VAL A 24 -4.31 -0.43 16.05
N ASN A 25 -5.44 -0.94 15.56
CA ASN A 25 -6.38 -1.74 16.36
C ASN A 25 -6.00 -3.22 16.43
N ASN A 26 -5.23 -3.75 15.46
CA ASN A 26 -4.92 -5.17 15.35
C ASN A 26 -3.46 -5.53 15.68
N PHE A 27 -2.56 -4.52 15.77
CA PHE A 27 -1.14 -4.72 16.03
C PHE A 27 -0.66 -3.87 17.20
N ASP A 28 0.46 -4.29 17.79
CA ASP A 28 1.10 -3.56 18.89
C ASP A 28 1.95 -2.40 18.39
N ALA A 29 2.50 -2.54 17.18
CA ALA A 29 3.26 -1.52 16.49
C ALA A 29 2.96 -1.54 14.98
N VAL A 30 3.00 -0.36 14.35
CA VAL A 30 2.78 -0.18 12.91
C VAL A 30 3.90 0.71 12.39
N GLU A 31 4.65 0.20 11.44
CA GLU A 31 5.55 0.99 10.61
C GLU A 31 4.87 1.30 9.28
N THR A 32 5.21 2.41 8.67
CA THR A 32 4.64 2.82 7.38
C THR A 32 5.71 2.88 6.31
N ILE A 33 5.34 2.46 5.10
CA ILE A 33 6.20 2.57 3.91
C ILE A 33 5.41 3.23 2.78
N GLY A 34 6.00 4.25 2.18
CA GLY A 34 5.51 4.89 0.97
C GLY A 34 6.49 4.77 -0.17
N PHE A 35 6.02 5.04 -1.37
CA PHE A 35 6.83 4.93 -2.58
C PHE A 35 6.81 6.23 -3.37
N SER A 36 7.99 6.68 -3.81
CA SER A 36 8.17 7.68 -4.84
C SER A 36 8.51 6.95 -6.14
N TYR A 37 7.78 7.22 -7.21
CA TYR A 37 7.96 6.54 -8.50
C TYR A 37 7.72 7.46 -9.70
N GLY A 38 8.02 8.75 -9.53
CA GLY A 38 7.83 9.76 -10.60
C GLY A 38 6.36 10.15 -10.83
N GLN A 39 5.46 9.92 -9.86
CA GLN A 39 4.09 10.39 -9.93
C GLN A 39 4.01 11.92 -10.03
N ARG A 40 3.04 12.43 -10.79
CA ARG A 40 2.81 13.88 -11.05
C ARG A 40 2.67 14.73 -9.78
N HIS A 41 2.19 14.16 -8.71
CA HIS A 41 1.87 14.86 -7.48
C HIS A 41 2.81 14.43 -6.36
N SER A 42 4.01 15.05 -6.29
CA SER A 42 4.87 14.96 -5.09
C SER A 42 4.18 15.41 -3.81
N VAL A 43 3.12 16.22 -3.94
CA VAL A 43 2.21 16.66 -2.87
C VAL A 43 1.66 15.48 -2.06
N GLU A 44 1.45 14.30 -2.67
CA GLU A 44 0.99 13.10 -1.95
C GLU A 44 1.98 12.67 -0.86
N LEU A 45 3.29 12.80 -1.12
CA LEU A 45 4.32 12.43 -0.14
C LEU A 45 4.37 13.42 1.04
N ASP A 46 4.08 14.69 0.81
CA ASP A 46 3.99 15.70 1.87
C ASP A 46 2.70 15.49 2.67
N CYS A 47 1.57 15.27 1.99
CA CYS A 47 0.29 14.94 2.64
C CYS A 47 0.38 13.70 3.55
N ARG A 48 1.22 12.71 3.23
CA ARG A 48 1.48 11.56 4.11
C ARG A 48 2.00 11.98 5.48
N LYS A 49 3.04 12.82 5.50
CA LYS A 49 3.68 13.29 6.73
C LYS A 49 2.70 14.09 7.57
N ASP A 50 1.97 14.99 6.92
CA ASP A 50 0.96 15.81 7.58
C ASP A 50 -0.16 14.94 8.15
N PHE A 51 -0.61 13.94 7.39
CA PHE A 51 -1.61 12.98 7.86
C PHE A 51 -1.15 12.24 9.12
N LEU A 52 0.06 11.65 9.09
CA LEU A 52 0.61 10.91 10.24
C LEU A 52 0.78 11.80 11.47
N SER A 53 1.21 13.05 11.28
CA SER A 53 1.35 14.03 12.35
C SER A 53 0.01 14.40 12.96
N ASN A 54 -0.98 14.73 12.12
CA ASN A 54 -2.34 15.05 12.54
C ASN A 54 -3.05 13.85 13.19
N PHE A 55 -2.83 12.63 12.64
CA PHE A 55 -3.35 11.40 13.24
C PHE A 55 -2.86 11.19 14.66
N LYS A 56 -1.56 11.39 14.89
CA LYS A 56 -0.98 11.27 16.24
C LYS A 56 -1.57 12.25 17.24
N VAL A 57 -1.90 13.46 16.80
CA VAL A 57 -2.55 14.47 17.64
C VAL A 57 -4.02 14.11 17.88
N ALA A 58 -4.73 13.70 16.86
CA ALA A 58 -6.17 13.37 16.95
C ALA A 58 -6.43 12.07 17.75
N TYR A 59 -5.50 11.12 17.70
CA TYR A 59 -5.65 9.79 18.32
C TYR A 59 -4.51 9.47 19.29
N PRO A 60 -4.31 10.24 20.39
CA PRO A 60 -3.17 10.10 21.29
C PRO A 60 -3.10 8.72 21.96
N LYS A 61 -4.24 8.05 22.15
CA LYS A 61 -4.29 6.72 22.78
C LYS A 61 -3.60 5.63 21.97
N VAL A 62 -3.53 5.76 20.65
CA VAL A 62 -2.91 4.78 19.74
C VAL A 62 -1.68 5.33 19.01
N SER A 63 -1.39 6.60 19.16
CA SER A 63 -0.26 7.27 18.49
C SER A 63 1.09 6.62 18.77
N HIS A 64 1.27 6.09 19.99
CA HIS A 64 2.48 5.40 20.42
C HIS A 64 2.76 4.11 19.63
N LYS A 65 1.76 3.55 18.96
CA LYS A 65 1.90 2.36 18.12
C LYS A 65 2.50 2.69 16.75
N ILE A 66 2.35 3.92 16.25
CA ILE A 66 2.93 4.33 14.97
C ILE A 66 4.41 4.64 15.16
N LYS A 67 5.24 3.82 14.53
CA LYS A 67 6.71 3.87 14.64
C LYS A 67 7.32 4.60 13.43
N ASP A 68 8.27 3.95 12.77
CA ASP A 68 9.01 4.52 11.64
C ASP A 68 8.12 4.74 10.42
N ASP A 69 8.42 5.80 9.69
CA ASP A 69 7.88 6.07 8.36
C ASP A 69 9.02 6.10 7.34
N LEU A 70 8.95 5.23 6.34
CA LEU A 70 9.97 5.08 5.31
C LEU A 70 9.39 5.46 3.95
N VAL A 71 10.17 6.15 3.12
CA VAL A 71 9.86 6.36 1.70
C VAL A 71 10.96 5.72 0.87
N ILE A 72 10.57 4.83 -0.06
CA ILE A 72 11.48 4.18 -1.02
C ILE A 72 11.25 4.78 -2.40
N ASN A 73 12.35 5.08 -3.09
CA ASN A 73 12.29 5.51 -4.48
C ASN A 73 12.27 4.30 -5.42
N LEU A 74 11.28 4.28 -6.33
CA LEU A 74 11.08 3.27 -7.36
C LEU A 74 10.93 3.94 -8.73
N ASP A 75 11.81 4.90 -9.07
CA ASP A 75 11.72 5.70 -10.31
C ASP A 75 11.65 4.85 -11.57
N PHE A 76 12.22 3.63 -11.56
CA PHE A 76 12.14 2.70 -12.69
C PHE A 76 10.68 2.38 -13.11
N ILE A 77 9.72 2.53 -12.20
CA ILE A 77 8.29 2.32 -12.52
C ILE A 77 7.82 3.34 -13.56
N SER A 78 8.34 4.57 -13.52
CA SER A 78 8.02 5.59 -14.53
C SER A 78 8.59 5.27 -15.92
N GLU A 79 9.64 4.45 -15.97
CA GLU A 79 10.28 4.02 -17.23
C GLU A 79 9.53 2.88 -17.92
N ILE A 80 8.74 2.11 -17.14
CA ILE A 80 7.96 0.95 -17.67
C ILE A 80 6.85 1.39 -18.61
N GLY A 81 6.30 2.57 -18.41
CA GLY A 81 5.27 3.09 -19.29
C GLY A 81 4.90 4.53 -19.02
N LYS A 82 4.78 5.29 -20.10
CA LYS A 82 4.14 6.58 -20.10
C LYS A 82 2.64 6.37 -19.95
N ASN A 83 2.05 6.91 -18.88
CA ASN A 83 0.63 6.76 -18.60
C ASN A 83 0.06 8.05 -17.96
N ALA A 84 -1.25 8.11 -17.78
CA ALA A 84 -1.92 9.28 -17.23
C ALA A 84 -1.56 9.61 -15.77
N LEU A 85 -0.85 8.73 -15.05
CA LEU A 85 -0.30 9.02 -13.71
C LEU A 85 1.02 9.78 -13.78
N THR A 86 1.81 9.58 -14.83
CA THR A 86 3.14 10.19 -15.00
C THR A 86 3.14 11.34 -16.00
N GLU A 87 2.17 11.37 -16.93
CA GLU A 87 2.05 12.40 -17.97
C GLU A 87 0.68 13.11 -17.93
N ASN A 88 0.63 14.30 -18.56
CA ASN A 88 -0.63 15.09 -18.65
C ASN A 88 -1.50 14.57 -19.81
N ILE A 89 -1.99 13.35 -19.68
CA ILE A 89 -2.86 12.68 -20.65
C ILE A 89 -4.23 12.49 -20.03
N GLU A 90 -5.29 12.62 -20.83
CA GLU A 90 -6.66 12.36 -20.41
C GLU A 90 -6.84 10.90 -20.04
N ILE A 91 -7.62 10.63 -18.98
CA ILE A 91 -7.89 9.26 -18.53
C ILE A 91 -8.87 8.62 -19.52
N THR A 92 -8.41 7.53 -20.15
CA THR A 92 -9.20 6.74 -21.12
C THR A 92 -9.13 5.27 -20.75
N LEU A 93 -10.07 4.47 -21.25
CA LEU A 93 -10.03 3.00 -21.14
C LEU A 93 -9.44 2.40 -22.41
N ASP A 94 -8.63 1.37 -22.25
CA ASP A 94 -8.12 0.58 -23.38
C ASP A 94 -9.17 -0.42 -23.89
N GLY A 95 -8.81 -1.19 -24.95
CA GLY A 95 -9.70 -2.20 -25.54
C GLY A 95 -10.04 -3.39 -24.62
N ALA A 96 -9.34 -3.55 -23.49
CA ALA A 96 -9.61 -4.54 -22.45
C ALA A 96 -10.39 -3.94 -21.27
N GLY A 97 -10.76 -2.64 -21.33
CA GLY A 97 -11.48 -1.93 -20.27
C GLY A 97 -10.59 -1.49 -19.11
N LEU A 98 -9.26 -1.55 -19.26
CA LEU A 98 -8.34 -1.04 -18.25
C LEU A 98 -8.07 0.45 -18.48
N PRO A 99 -8.08 1.28 -17.42
CA PRO A 99 -7.74 2.69 -17.57
C PRO A 99 -6.24 2.85 -17.87
N ASN A 100 -5.92 3.86 -18.67
CA ASN A 100 -4.54 4.23 -19.02
C ASN A 100 -3.72 4.78 -17.83
N THR A 101 -4.29 4.77 -16.64
CA THR A 101 -3.60 4.95 -15.36
C THR A 101 -3.00 3.64 -14.84
N PHE A 102 -3.32 2.50 -15.46
CA PHE A 102 -2.76 1.20 -15.06
C PHE A 102 -1.27 1.12 -15.40
N VAL A 103 -0.46 0.91 -14.37
CA VAL A 103 0.96 0.58 -14.49
C VAL A 103 1.09 -0.91 -14.22
N PRO A 104 1.42 -1.73 -15.25
CA PRO A 104 1.48 -3.19 -15.08
C PRO A 104 2.39 -3.61 -13.93
N GLY A 105 1.82 -4.35 -12.97
CA GLY A 105 2.56 -4.89 -11.84
C GLY A 105 2.97 -3.89 -10.76
N ARG A 106 2.49 -2.65 -10.78
CA ARG A 106 2.87 -1.62 -9.79
C ARG A 106 2.68 -2.11 -8.35
N ASN A 107 1.54 -2.72 -8.02
CA ASN A 107 1.28 -3.22 -6.68
C ASN A 107 2.15 -4.44 -6.34
N ILE A 108 2.55 -5.23 -7.32
CA ILE A 108 3.52 -6.33 -7.15
C ILE A 108 4.88 -5.76 -6.73
N PHE A 109 5.38 -4.71 -7.41
CA PHE A 109 6.63 -4.04 -7.05
C PHE A 109 6.56 -3.44 -5.65
N PHE A 110 5.46 -2.79 -5.30
CA PHE A 110 5.28 -2.20 -3.97
C PHE A 110 5.31 -3.27 -2.87
N LEU A 111 4.57 -4.36 -3.03
CA LEU A 111 4.52 -5.44 -2.05
C LEU A 111 5.85 -6.20 -1.96
N ALA A 112 6.52 -6.46 -3.08
CA ALA A 112 7.82 -7.12 -3.08
C ALA A 112 8.89 -6.26 -2.38
N THR A 113 8.89 -4.95 -2.64
CA THR A 113 9.79 -4.01 -1.97
C THR A 113 9.48 -3.92 -0.48
N ALA A 114 8.19 -3.82 -0.11
CA ALA A 114 7.77 -3.81 1.29
C ALA A 114 8.18 -5.11 2.02
N ALA A 115 8.04 -6.26 1.37
CA ALA A 115 8.48 -7.55 1.93
C ALA A 115 10.00 -7.60 2.17
N SER A 116 10.79 -7.02 1.25
CA SER A 116 12.25 -6.93 1.42
C SER A 116 12.64 -6.06 2.62
N VAL A 117 11.95 -4.94 2.81
CA VAL A 117 12.13 -4.06 3.98
C VAL A 117 11.69 -4.79 5.26
N ALA A 118 10.52 -5.41 5.23
CA ALA A 118 9.97 -6.18 6.36
C ALA A 118 10.88 -7.36 6.76
N TYR A 119 11.50 -8.01 5.77
CA TYR A 119 12.50 -9.05 6.01
C TYR A 119 13.65 -8.52 6.88
N LYS A 120 14.24 -7.39 6.50
CA LYS A 120 15.36 -6.75 7.23
C LYS A 120 14.97 -6.28 8.64
N LYS A 121 13.74 -5.84 8.81
CA LYS A 121 13.21 -5.38 10.09
C LYS A 121 12.60 -6.50 10.94
N ASN A 122 12.66 -7.74 10.48
CA ASN A 122 12.03 -8.91 11.11
C ASN A 122 10.51 -8.76 11.32
N ILE A 123 9.84 -8.08 10.40
CA ILE A 123 8.39 -7.95 10.34
C ILE A 123 7.84 -9.05 9.42
N SER A 124 6.73 -9.67 9.80
CA SER A 124 6.08 -10.74 9.01
C SER A 124 4.72 -10.33 8.45
N ASP A 125 4.11 -9.30 9.01
CA ASP A 125 2.78 -8.82 8.63
C ASP A 125 2.90 -7.58 7.74
N LEU A 126 2.42 -7.69 6.49
CA LEU A 126 2.30 -6.58 5.54
C LEU A 126 0.84 -6.18 5.43
N ILE A 127 0.56 -4.89 5.23
CA ILE A 127 -0.82 -4.40 5.08
C ILE A 127 -0.89 -3.53 3.82
N GLY A 128 -1.88 -3.82 2.97
CA GLY A 128 -2.15 -3.05 1.76
C GLY A 128 -3.62 -2.69 1.62
N GLY A 129 -3.90 -1.51 1.07
CA GLY A 129 -5.25 -0.99 0.83
C GLY A 129 -5.86 -1.45 -0.50
N MET A 130 -5.44 -2.61 -1.03
CA MET A 130 -6.02 -3.16 -2.25
C MET A 130 -7.48 -3.55 -2.03
N CYS A 131 -8.30 -3.25 -3.02
CA CYS A 131 -9.72 -3.52 -3.05
C CYS A 131 -10.09 -4.12 -4.40
N GLU A 132 -10.77 -5.26 -4.41
CA GLU A 132 -11.17 -5.95 -5.64
C GLU A 132 -12.39 -5.31 -6.30
N THR A 133 -13.23 -4.64 -5.50
CA THR A 133 -14.43 -3.94 -5.93
C THR A 133 -14.16 -2.52 -6.41
N ASP A 134 -12.91 -2.07 -6.39
CA ASP A 134 -12.56 -0.73 -6.87
C ASP A 134 -12.79 -0.64 -8.38
N TYR A 135 -13.31 0.50 -8.81
CA TYR A 135 -13.72 0.78 -10.19
C TYR A 135 -12.58 0.61 -11.21
N SER A 136 -11.34 0.63 -10.74
CA SER A 136 -10.14 0.47 -11.55
C SER A 136 -9.91 -0.96 -12.10
N GLY A 137 -10.44 -1.99 -11.40
CA GLY A 137 -10.35 -3.39 -11.84
C GLY A 137 -8.92 -3.92 -12.07
N TYR A 138 -7.90 -3.28 -11.47
CA TYR A 138 -6.50 -3.63 -11.71
C TYR A 138 -6.20 -5.09 -11.34
N PRO A 139 -5.63 -5.88 -12.29
CA PRO A 139 -5.33 -7.30 -12.04
C PRO A 139 -4.42 -7.54 -10.84
N ASP A 140 -3.48 -6.62 -10.58
CA ASP A 140 -2.52 -6.69 -9.47
C ASP A 140 -3.10 -6.29 -8.10
N CYS A 141 -4.40 -5.90 -8.05
CA CYS A 141 -5.13 -5.67 -6.81
C CYS A 141 -6.00 -6.86 -6.38
N ARG A 142 -6.21 -7.86 -7.25
CA ARG A 142 -7.11 -8.99 -7.00
C ARG A 142 -6.58 -9.91 -5.91
N LEU A 143 -7.50 -10.52 -5.17
CA LEU A 143 -7.17 -11.38 -4.03
C LEU A 143 -6.31 -12.59 -4.42
N ASP A 144 -6.58 -13.20 -5.57
CA ASP A 144 -5.81 -14.34 -6.09
C ASP A 144 -4.37 -13.94 -6.45
N THR A 145 -4.17 -12.76 -7.04
CA THR A 145 -2.85 -12.20 -7.31
C THR A 145 -2.09 -11.95 -6.01
N ILE A 146 -2.73 -11.34 -5.02
CA ILE A 146 -2.10 -11.05 -3.71
C ILE A 146 -1.69 -12.34 -2.99
N ARG A 147 -2.54 -13.39 -3.02
CA ARG A 147 -2.22 -14.69 -2.42
C ARG A 147 -1.06 -15.40 -3.12
N SER A 148 -1.06 -15.36 -4.46
CA SER A 148 0.03 -15.94 -5.25
C SER A 148 1.36 -15.23 -4.98
N LEU A 149 1.31 -13.89 -4.82
CA LEU A 149 2.47 -13.11 -4.46
C LEU A 149 2.95 -13.42 -3.03
N GLU A 150 2.04 -13.54 -2.05
CA GLU A 150 2.36 -13.93 -0.67
C GLU A 150 3.13 -15.26 -0.66
N ASP A 151 2.66 -16.28 -1.38
CA ASP A 151 3.33 -17.58 -1.50
C ASP A 151 4.71 -17.45 -2.16
N THR A 152 4.81 -16.67 -3.24
CA THR A 152 6.06 -16.41 -3.94
C THR A 152 7.10 -15.75 -3.03
N LEU A 153 6.70 -14.72 -2.29
CA LEU A 153 7.57 -14.01 -1.35
C LEU A 153 8.03 -14.90 -0.20
N GLN A 154 7.12 -15.74 0.33
CA GLN A 154 7.48 -16.70 1.38
C GLN A 154 8.54 -17.69 0.89
N LYS A 155 8.39 -18.23 -0.31
CA LYS A 155 9.35 -19.17 -0.92
C LYS A 155 10.68 -18.49 -1.26
N GLY A 156 10.61 -17.32 -1.92
CA GLY A 156 11.81 -16.61 -2.40
C GLY A 156 12.66 -16.01 -1.29
N MET A 157 12.08 -15.74 -0.12
CA MET A 157 12.79 -15.14 1.02
C MET A 157 12.94 -16.12 2.21
N GLU A 158 12.46 -17.36 2.10
CA GLU A 158 12.46 -18.36 3.17
C GLU A 158 11.93 -17.84 4.51
N LYS A 159 10.91 -16.97 4.43
CA LYS A 159 10.30 -16.30 5.59
C LYS A 159 8.78 -16.32 5.46
N LYS A 160 8.09 -16.60 6.57
CA LYS A 160 6.63 -16.47 6.62
C LYS A 160 6.23 -14.99 6.55
N PHE A 161 5.44 -14.65 5.54
CA PHE A 161 4.76 -13.37 5.41
C PHE A 161 3.26 -13.58 5.45
N LYS A 162 2.55 -12.55 5.92
CA LYS A 162 1.11 -12.44 5.79
C LYS A 162 0.77 -11.07 5.19
N ILE A 163 0.10 -11.08 4.03
CA ILE A 163 -0.40 -9.85 3.41
C ILE A 163 -1.86 -9.68 3.81
N HIS A 164 -2.12 -8.65 4.59
CA HIS A 164 -3.47 -8.26 5.01
C HIS A 164 -4.02 -7.23 4.04
N THR A 165 -5.23 -7.47 3.58
CA THR A 165 -5.97 -6.56 2.69
C THR A 165 -7.35 -6.28 3.28
N PRO A 166 -7.43 -5.41 4.32
CA PRO A 166 -8.68 -5.20 5.08
C PRO A 166 -9.85 -4.72 4.23
N LEU A 167 -9.56 -4.09 3.10
CA LEU A 167 -10.58 -3.49 2.23
C LEU A 167 -10.98 -4.39 1.06
N MET A 168 -10.38 -5.59 0.92
CA MET A 168 -10.48 -6.42 -0.28
C MET A 168 -11.91 -6.70 -0.74
N SER A 169 -12.82 -6.93 0.19
CA SER A 169 -14.22 -7.26 -0.09
C SER A 169 -15.20 -6.10 0.14
N LEU A 170 -14.69 -4.91 0.52
CA LEU A 170 -15.52 -3.75 0.82
C LEU A 170 -15.80 -2.95 -0.45
N SER A 171 -17.02 -2.47 -0.59
CA SER A 171 -17.33 -1.43 -1.56
C SER A 171 -16.76 -0.08 -1.10
N LYS A 172 -16.63 0.86 -2.03
CA LYS A 172 -16.14 2.22 -1.71
C LYS A 172 -17.00 2.90 -0.63
N ALA A 173 -18.32 2.68 -0.65
CA ALA A 173 -19.25 3.21 0.36
C ALA A 173 -19.03 2.59 1.76
N GLU A 174 -18.65 1.31 1.83
CA GLU A 174 -18.35 0.62 3.09
C GLU A 174 -16.99 1.06 3.66
N THR A 175 -16.04 1.38 2.80
CA THR A 175 -14.73 1.91 3.23
C THR A 175 -14.85 3.29 3.93
N TRP A 176 -15.93 4.04 3.65
CA TRP A 176 -16.21 5.35 4.26
C TRP A 176 -16.96 5.26 5.61
N ARG A 177 -17.44 4.11 6.03
CA ARG A 177 -18.20 3.91 7.28
C ARG A 177 -17.34 3.34 8.39
#